data_73e43e49361e7da78d945e5b4ee871e0
#
_entry.id   73e43e49361e7da78d945e5b4ee871e0
#
_cell.length_a   1.000
_cell.length_b   1.000
_cell.length_c   1.000
_cell.angle_alpha   90.00
_cell.angle_beta   90.00
_cell.angle_gamma   90.00
#
_symmetry.space_group_name_H-M   'P 1'
#
loop_
_entity.id
_entity.type
_entity.pdbx_description
1 polymer ?
#
loop_
_entity_poly.entity_id
_entity_poly.type
_entity_poly.pdbx_seq_one_letter_code
_entity_poly.pdbx_strand_id
1 'polypeptide(L)'
;MIWLFVTFLFNDNKSPKEPKQIPKMRKITLFASILVPISYAALGLENILGENFFGLHLIKYFPMYIVMFYFGIKTYENKWLEQIELKHAFYGIIIWYLSRNFLSPIFNGYGMNYDMASNSFSSIGMTMFLVYIFKQLFNHTTKFTIIMSRTAFAAYVWQVLILYLVAKYLHPFITEMPLVNFVIIGIPSVILSFGMGYIICKLPLMKNIF
;
A
#
# COMPACT_ATOMS: atom_id res chain seq x y z
N MET A 1 12.12 -8.80 -6.03
CA MET A 1 13.09 -9.69 -6.69
C MET A 1 12.49 -10.47 -7.86
N ILE A 2 11.45 -11.28 -7.66
CA ILE A 2 10.78 -12.06 -8.75
C ILE A 2 10.32 -11.16 -9.91
N TRP A 3 9.78 -9.99 -9.64
CA TRP A 3 9.34 -9.07 -10.68
C TRP A 3 10.48 -8.40 -11.47
N LEU A 4 11.58 -8.04 -10.84
CA LEU A 4 12.78 -7.56 -11.55
C LEU A 4 13.31 -8.65 -12.49
N PHE A 5 13.25 -9.90 -12.06
CA PHE A 5 13.62 -11.06 -12.88
C PHE A 5 12.63 -11.25 -14.04
N VAL A 6 11.33 -11.12 -13.77
CA VAL A 6 10.28 -11.23 -14.80
C VAL A 6 10.38 -10.07 -15.80
N THR A 7 10.56 -8.83 -15.35
CA THR A 7 10.77 -7.68 -16.26
C THR A 7 12.05 -7.78 -17.06
N PHE A 8 13.12 -8.36 -16.50
CA PHE A 8 14.36 -8.62 -17.21
C PHE A 8 14.17 -9.67 -18.31
N LEU A 9 13.39 -10.73 -18.05
CA LEU A 9 13.09 -11.79 -19.02
C LEU A 9 12.13 -11.33 -20.15
N PHE A 10 11.22 -10.41 -19.84
CA PHE A 10 10.21 -9.89 -20.80
C PHE A 10 10.48 -8.45 -21.22
N ASN A 11 11.72 -7.98 -21.02
CA ASN A 11 12.12 -6.67 -21.49
C ASN A 11 12.22 -6.67 -23.03
N ASP A 12 11.07 -6.64 -23.66
CA ASP A 12 10.96 -6.24 -25.07
C ASP A 12 11.51 -4.82 -25.20
N ASN A 13 12.53 -4.64 -26.01
CA ASN A 13 13.09 -3.36 -26.47
C ASN A 13 12.04 -2.52 -27.21
N LYS A 14 10.88 -2.29 -26.61
CA LYS A 14 9.84 -1.44 -27.15
C LYS A 14 10.25 0.00 -26.91
N SER A 15 10.39 0.75 -28.02
CA SER A 15 10.52 2.20 -28.02
C SER A 15 9.61 2.83 -26.95
N PRO A 16 10.05 3.88 -26.24
CA PRO A 16 9.25 4.52 -25.20
C PRO A 16 7.91 4.96 -25.80
N LYS A 17 6.84 4.29 -25.41
CA LYS A 17 5.49 4.63 -25.80
C LYS A 17 5.13 5.98 -25.19
N GLU A 18 4.45 6.83 -25.94
CA GLU A 18 3.93 8.08 -25.39
C GLU A 18 3.14 7.83 -24.10
N PRO A 19 3.35 8.65 -23.05
CA PRO A 19 2.70 8.48 -21.79
C PRO A 19 1.18 8.60 -21.94
N LYS A 20 0.45 7.55 -21.53
CA LYS A 20 -1.01 7.53 -21.60
C LYS A 20 -1.61 8.38 -20.49
N GLN A 21 -2.72 9.04 -20.79
CA GLN A 21 -3.50 9.76 -19.79
C GLN A 21 -4.04 8.83 -18.69
N ILE A 22 -4.27 9.40 -17.51
CA ILE A 22 -4.92 8.69 -16.39
C ILE A 22 -6.26 8.13 -16.87
N PRO A 23 -6.57 6.86 -16.56
CA PRO A 23 -7.85 6.27 -16.90
C PRO A 23 -9.02 7.07 -16.34
N LYS A 24 -10.10 7.21 -17.12
CA LYS A 24 -11.32 7.87 -16.64
C LYS A 24 -11.78 7.24 -15.32
N MET A 25 -12.29 8.04 -14.37
CA MET A 25 -12.72 7.59 -13.04
C MET A 25 -13.70 6.41 -13.10
N ARG A 26 -14.63 6.41 -14.07
CA ARG A 26 -15.54 5.27 -14.31
C ARG A 26 -14.81 3.94 -14.52
N LYS A 27 -13.68 3.95 -15.24
CA LYS A 27 -12.88 2.73 -15.48
C LYS A 27 -12.20 2.26 -14.20
N ILE A 28 -11.72 3.19 -13.38
CA ILE A 28 -11.09 2.89 -12.08
C ILE A 28 -12.13 2.27 -11.12
N THR A 29 -13.33 2.86 -11.04
CA THR A 29 -14.42 2.32 -10.22
C THR A 29 -14.87 0.94 -10.69
N LEU A 30 -15.05 0.77 -12.00
CA LEU A 30 -15.44 -0.51 -12.58
C LEU A 30 -14.39 -1.59 -12.31
N PHE A 31 -13.13 -1.22 -12.40
CA PHE A 31 -12.03 -2.11 -12.08
C PHE A 31 -12.01 -2.50 -10.58
N ALA A 32 -12.22 -1.53 -9.68
CA ALA A 32 -12.37 -1.81 -8.26
C ALA A 32 -13.56 -2.76 -7.98
N SER A 33 -14.68 -2.59 -8.70
CA SER A 33 -15.85 -3.47 -8.59
C SER A 33 -15.56 -4.91 -9.02
N ILE A 34 -14.73 -5.11 -10.05
CA ILE A 34 -14.31 -6.46 -10.49
C ILE A 34 -13.40 -7.13 -9.46
N LEU A 35 -12.60 -6.36 -8.73
CA LEU A 35 -11.72 -6.90 -7.69
C LEU A 35 -12.49 -7.50 -6.51
N VAL A 36 -13.69 -7.01 -6.23
CA VAL A 36 -14.51 -7.50 -5.09
C VAL A 36 -14.78 -9.00 -5.23
N PRO A 37 -15.43 -9.50 -6.29
CA PRO A 37 -15.69 -10.94 -6.42
C PRO A 37 -14.41 -11.79 -6.49
N ILE A 38 -13.34 -11.26 -7.07
CA ILE A 38 -12.04 -11.96 -7.11
C ILE A 38 -11.48 -12.11 -5.68
N SER A 39 -11.57 -11.09 -4.85
CA SER A 39 -11.14 -11.14 -3.46
C SER A 39 -11.99 -12.11 -2.64
N TYR A 40 -13.30 -12.19 -2.90
CA TYR A 40 -14.18 -13.20 -2.27
C TYR A 40 -13.83 -14.63 -2.70
N ALA A 41 -13.52 -14.85 -3.97
CA ALA A 41 -13.05 -16.15 -4.44
C ALA A 41 -11.71 -16.56 -3.77
N ALA A 42 -10.79 -15.61 -3.60
CA ALA A 42 -9.54 -15.83 -2.90
C ALA A 42 -9.75 -16.14 -1.41
N LEU A 43 -10.72 -15.48 -0.74
CA LEU A 43 -11.12 -15.80 0.63
C LEU A 43 -11.68 -17.23 0.72
N GLY A 44 -12.51 -17.64 -0.24
CA GLY A 44 -13.00 -19.02 -0.33
C GLY A 44 -11.89 -20.04 -0.43
N LEU A 45 -10.87 -19.79 -1.26
CA LEU A 45 -9.69 -20.64 -1.37
C LEU A 45 -8.89 -20.67 -0.07
N GLU A 46 -8.73 -19.54 0.63
CA GLU A 46 -8.05 -19.49 1.92
C GLU A 46 -8.76 -20.33 2.98
N ASN A 47 -10.09 -20.32 3.00
CA ASN A 47 -10.88 -21.15 3.91
C ASN A 47 -10.75 -22.65 3.63
N ILE A 48 -10.55 -23.04 2.38
CA ILE A 48 -10.35 -24.46 1.98
C ILE A 48 -8.93 -24.92 2.28
N LEU A 49 -7.92 -24.09 2.00
CA LEU A 49 -6.51 -24.46 2.16
C LEU A 49 -6.03 -24.38 3.63
N GLY A 50 -6.88 -23.86 4.49
CA GLY A 50 -6.53 -23.59 5.88
C GLY A 50 -5.81 -22.25 6.04
N GLU A 51 -6.07 -21.62 7.18
CA GLU A 51 -5.41 -20.36 7.50
C GLU A 51 -3.90 -20.58 7.59
N ASN A 52 -3.17 -19.84 6.76
CA ASN A 52 -1.91 -19.28 7.16
C ASN A 52 -0.59 -19.90 6.77
N PHE A 53 0.12 -19.11 6.03
CA PHE A 53 1.56 -18.98 6.18
C PHE A 53 1.81 -18.05 7.40
N PHE A 54 2.17 -18.59 8.55
CA PHE A 54 2.51 -17.84 9.78
C PHE A 54 1.43 -16.88 10.33
N GLY A 55 0.15 -17.22 10.22
CA GLY A 55 -0.92 -16.33 10.72
C GLY A 55 -1.23 -15.13 9.82
N LEU A 56 -0.64 -15.06 8.63
CA LEU A 56 -0.87 -13.98 7.68
C LEU A 56 -1.94 -14.42 6.68
N HIS A 57 -3.06 -13.72 6.64
CA HIS A 57 -4.12 -13.91 5.65
C HIS A 57 -3.69 -13.41 4.25
N LEU A 58 -2.66 -14.05 3.68
CA LEU A 58 -2.04 -13.58 2.43
C LEU A 58 -2.92 -13.84 1.21
N ILE A 59 -3.59 -15.00 1.17
CA ILE A 59 -4.30 -15.45 -0.03
C ILE A 59 -5.46 -14.51 -0.35
N LYS A 60 -6.25 -14.11 0.63
CA LYS A 60 -7.40 -13.22 0.42
C LYS A 60 -7.04 -11.83 -0.09
N TYR A 61 -5.87 -11.32 0.27
CA TYR A 61 -5.39 -10.00 -0.17
C TYR A 61 -4.50 -10.05 -1.41
N PHE A 62 -4.05 -11.23 -1.81
CA PHE A 62 -3.13 -11.42 -2.91
C PHE A 62 -3.60 -10.81 -4.25
N PRO A 63 -4.87 -10.98 -4.67
CA PRO A 63 -5.38 -10.34 -5.88
C PRO A 63 -5.22 -8.81 -5.84
N MET A 64 -5.52 -8.21 -4.69
CA MET A 64 -5.39 -6.76 -4.51
C MET A 64 -3.94 -6.31 -4.60
N TYR A 65 -3.00 -7.03 -3.99
CA TYR A 65 -1.57 -6.71 -4.06
C TYR A 65 -1.04 -6.79 -5.50
N ILE A 66 -1.38 -7.84 -6.25
CA ILE A 66 -0.97 -7.97 -7.67
C ILE A 66 -1.46 -6.77 -8.47
N VAL A 67 -2.72 -6.41 -8.28
CA VAL A 67 -3.34 -5.33 -9.01
C VAL A 67 -2.74 -3.98 -8.65
N MET A 68 -2.59 -3.68 -7.37
CA MET A 68 -1.97 -2.42 -6.93
C MET A 68 -0.53 -2.30 -7.40
N PHE A 69 0.20 -3.42 -7.40
CA PHE A 69 1.55 -3.47 -7.94
C PHE A 69 1.59 -3.19 -9.45
N TYR A 70 0.70 -3.82 -10.23
CA TYR A 70 0.56 -3.57 -11.66
C TYR A 70 0.21 -2.11 -11.95
N PHE A 71 -0.73 -1.53 -11.20
CA PHE A 71 -1.06 -0.11 -11.32
C PHE A 71 0.10 0.80 -10.95
N GLY A 72 0.89 0.44 -9.93
CA GLY A 72 2.10 1.17 -9.57
C GLY A 72 3.08 1.27 -10.73
N ILE A 73 3.32 0.15 -11.44
CA ILE A 73 4.17 0.12 -12.64
C ILE A 73 3.59 1.00 -13.74
N LYS A 74 2.28 0.84 -14.03
CA LYS A 74 1.62 1.66 -15.07
C LYS A 74 1.60 3.15 -14.74
N THR A 75 1.49 3.47 -13.46
CA THR A 75 1.59 4.84 -12.95
C THR A 75 2.97 5.44 -13.21
N TYR A 76 4.01 4.67 -12.98
CA TYR A 76 5.39 5.08 -13.26
C TYR A 76 5.64 5.22 -14.77
N GLU A 77 5.32 4.19 -15.58
CA GLU A 77 5.52 4.19 -17.04
C GLU A 77 4.80 5.36 -17.74
N ASN A 78 3.59 5.70 -17.29
CA ASN A 78 2.77 6.74 -17.92
C ASN A 78 2.82 8.09 -17.19
N LYS A 79 3.67 8.24 -16.19
CA LYS A 79 3.81 9.47 -15.38
C LYS A 79 2.48 9.97 -14.81
N TRP A 80 1.62 9.05 -14.37
CA TRP A 80 0.31 9.42 -13.83
C TRP A 80 0.40 10.23 -12.53
N LEU A 81 1.48 10.08 -11.75
CA LEU A 81 1.71 10.90 -10.55
C LEU A 81 1.75 12.39 -10.88
N GLU A 82 2.34 12.75 -12.05
CA GLU A 82 2.39 14.14 -12.50
C GLU A 82 1.03 14.66 -12.96
N GLN A 83 0.15 13.77 -13.45
CA GLN A 83 -1.17 14.09 -13.99
C GLN A 83 -2.27 14.13 -12.90
N ILE A 84 -1.99 13.70 -11.66
CA ILE A 84 -2.98 13.73 -10.58
C ILE A 84 -3.29 15.18 -10.20
N GLU A 85 -4.58 15.52 -10.30
CA GLU A 85 -5.16 16.82 -9.98
C GLU A 85 -6.08 16.71 -8.77
N LEU A 86 -6.51 17.85 -8.22
CA LEU A 86 -7.43 17.96 -7.09
C LEU A 86 -8.73 17.16 -7.29
N LYS A 87 -9.28 17.16 -8.52
CA LYS A 87 -10.48 16.38 -8.86
C LYS A 87 -10.33 14.88 -8.58
N HIS A 88 -9.12 14.32 -8.84
CA HIS A 88 -8.83 12.92 -8.59
C HIS A 88 -8.74 12.62 -7.09
N ALA A 89 -8.18 13.55 -6.30
CA ALA A 89 -8.13 13.45 -4.85
C ALA A 89 -9.53 13.50 -4.22
N PHE A 90 -10.38 14.44 -4.65
CA PHE A 90 -11.77 14.51 -4.21
C PHE A 90 -12.54 13.23 -4.54
N TYR A 91 -12.41 12.74 -5.76
CA TYR A 91 -13.03 11.49 -6.16
C TYR A 91 -12.54 10.31 -5.32
N GLY A 92 -11.25 10.28 -5.03
CA GLY A 92 -10.65 9.26 -4.16
C GLY A 92 -11.22 9.28 -2.74
N ILE A 93 -11.33 10.45 -2.13
CA ILE A 93 -11.91 10.59 -0.78
C ILE A 93 -13.40 10.22 -0.75
N ILE A 94 -14.15 10.60 -1.78
CA ILE A 94 -15.57 10.26 -1.90
C ILE A 94 -15.73 8.73 -2.00
N ILE A 95 -14.96 8.07 -2.86
CA ILE A 95 -14.98 6.61 -2.98
C ILE A 95 -14.62 5.94 -1.65
N TRP A 96 -13.55 6.41 -0.99
CA TRP A 96 -13.16 5.89 0.31
C TRP A 96 -14.27 6.04 1.34
N TYR A 97 -14.87 7.22 1.45
CA TYR A 97 -15.95 7.51 2.39
C TYR A 97 -17.21 6.67 2.11
N LEU A 98 -17.64 6.60 0.85
CA LEU A 98 -18.79 5.81 0.44
C LEU A 98 -18.58 4.32 0.66
N SER A 99 -17.38 3.81 0.36
CA SER A 99 -17.10 2.39 0.57
C SER A 99 -17.13 2.00 2.05
N ARG A 100 -16.64 2.86 2.93
CA ARG A 100 -16.63 2.57 4.37
C ARG A 100 -17.99 2.72 5.05
N ASN A 101 -18.77 3.74 4.67
CA ASN A 101 -20.01 4.06 5.37
C ASN A 101 -21.27 3.44 4.73
N PHE A 102 -21.24 3.11 3.45
CA PHE A 102 -22.40 2.55 2.76
C PHE A 102 -22.18 1.10 2.31
N LEU A 103 -21.08 0.76 1.65
CA LEU A 103 -20.84 -0.63 1.28
C LEU A 103 -20.69 -1.54 2.50
N SER A 104 -19.94 -1.10 3.50
CA SER A 104 -19.69 -1.87 4.71
C SER A 104 -20.99 -2.34 5.40
N PRO A 105 -21.96 -1.46 5.75
CA PRO A 105 -23.21 -1.90 6.37
C PRO A 105 -24.05 -2.82 5.48
N ILE A 106 -24.08 -2.57 4.16
CA ILE A 106 -24.86 -3.39 3.21
C ILE A 106 -24.31 -4.82 3.21
N PHE A 107 -23.02 -5.01 3.06
CA PHE A 107 -22.42 -6.35 3.03
C PHE A 107 -22.51 -7.06 4.38
N ASN A 108 -22.38 -6.35 5.49
CA ASN A 108 -22.62 -6.92 6.82
C ASN A 108 -24.04 -7.43 7.00
N GLY A 109 -25.03 -6.70 6.48
CA GLY A 109 -26.45 -7.14 6.53
C GLY A 109 -26.70 -8.45 5.80
N TYR A 110 -25.86 -8.81 4.83
CA TYR A 110 -25.91 -10.08 4.10
C TYR A 110 -24.96 -11.16 4.66
N GLY A 111 -24.34 -10.93 5.83
CA GLY A 111 -23.39 -11.87 6.43
C GLY A 111 -22.07 -12.03 5.65
N MET A 112 -21.80 -11.12 4.71
CA MET A 112 -20.57 -11.13 3.94
C MET A 112 -19.48 -10.33 4.66
N ASN A 113 -18.22 -10.77 4.49
CA ASN A 113 -17.08 -10.04 5.04
C ASN A 113 -16.91 -8.69 4.32
N TYR A 114 -17.41 -7.62 4.93
CA TYR A 114 -17.40 -6.28 4.34
C TYR A 114 -16.01 -5.73 4.06
N ASP A 115 -15.01 -6.20 4.79
CA ASP A 115 -13.63 -5.76 4.59
C ASP A 115 -13.14 -6.06 3.18
N MET A 116 -13.54 -7.18 2.60
CA MET A 116 -13.17 -7.54 1.24
C MET A 116 -13.74 -6.58 0.21
N ALA A 117 -15.03 -6.25 0.32
CA ALA A 117 -15.69 -5.32 -0.60
C ALA A 117 -15.18 -3.90 -0.45
N SER A 118 -15.06 -3.43 0.80
CA SER A 118 -14.66 -2.05 1.08
C SER A 118 -13.17 -1.80 0.80
N ASN A 119 -12.30 -2.79 1.04
CA ASN A 119 -10.86 -2.61 0.89
C ASN A 119 -10.44 -2.30 -0.54
N SER A 120 -11.06 -2.91 -1.54
CA SER A 120 -10.74 -2.65 -2.96
C SER A 120 -10.97 -1.18 -3.33
N PHE A 121 -12.11 -0.62 -2.93
CA PHE A 121 -12.43 0.79 -3.18
C PHE A 121 -11.65 1.74 -2.28
N SER A 122 -11.55 1.41 -0.99
CA SER A 122 -10.85 2.23 0.00
C SER A 122 -9.36 2.38 -0.33
N SER A 123 -8.70 1.31 -0.74
CA SER A 123 -7.28 1.35 -1.08
C SER A 123 -7.02 2.22 -2.30
N ILE A 124 -7.80 2.08 -3.36
CA ILE A 124 -7.67 2.90 -4.56
C ILE A 124 -7.99 4.36 -4.24
N GLY A 125 -9.09 4.62 -3.55
CA GLY A 125 -9.52 5.97 -3.20
C GLY A 125 -8.51 6.69 -2.31
N MET A 126 -8.05 6.04 -1.25
CA MET A 126 -7.08 6.61 -0.33
C MET A 126 -5.72 6.82 -0.98
N THR A 127 -5.28 5.90 -1.86
CA THR A 127 -4.04 6.08 -2.61
C THR A 127 -4.08 7.32 -3.49
N MET A 128 -5.16 7.56 -4.23
CA MET A 128 -5.29 8.75 -5.07
C MET A 128 -5.26 10.04 -4.24
N PHE A 129 -5.93 10.07 -3.11
CA PHE A 129 -5.94 11.20 -2.20
C PHE A 129 -4.55 11.46 -1.61
N LEU A 130 -3.90 10.43 -1.05
CA LEU A 130 -2.58 10.56 -0.45
C LEU A 130 -1.52 11.00 -1.47
N VAL A 131 -1.51 10.41 -2.65
CA VAL A 131 -0.57 10.81 -3.71
C VAL A 131 -0.72 12.28 -4.06
N TYR A 132 -1.95 12.80 -4.16
CA TYR A 132 -2.17 14.22 -4.39
C TYR A 132 -1.63 15.09 -3.24
N ILE A 133 -1.93 14.73 -1.99
CA ILE A 133 -1.43 15.44 -0.79
C ILE A 133 0.10 15.45 -0.77
N PHE A 134 0.73 14.29 -0.97
CA PHE A 134 2.19 14.19 -1.00
C PHE A 134 2.80 15.02 -2.15
N LYS A 135 2.16 15.02 -3.32
CA LYS A 135 2.59 15.86 -4.45
C LYS A 135 2.56 17.35 -4.11
N GLN A 136 1.54 17.82 -3.38
CA GLN A 136 1.39 19.23 -3.05
C GLN A 136 2.28 19.69 -1.88
N LEU A 137 2.37 18.87 -0.83
CA LEU A 137 3.03 19.27 0.41
C LEU A 137 4.51 18.83 0.47
N PHE A 138 4.85 17.72 -0.15
CA PHE A 138 6.16 17.08 0.04
C PHE A 138 6.98 16.95 -1.26
N ASN A 139 6.58 17.62 -2.34
CA ASN A 139 7.31 17.60 -3.61
C ASN A 139 8.58 18.46 -3.60
N HIS A 140 9.25 18.51 -2.46
CA HIS A 140 10.50 19.23 -2.29
C HIS A 140 11.64 18.24 -2.04
N THR A 141 12.65 18.27 -2.91
CA THR A 141 13.88 17.47 -2.73
C THR A 141 14.80 18.15 -1.72
N THR A 142 14.78 17.65 -0.50
CA THR A 142 15.77 18.01 0.53
C THR A 142 16.75 16.85 0.74
N LYS A 143 17.93 17.13 1.34
CA LYS A 143 18.86 16.06 1.72
C LYS A 143 18.19 14.99 2.60
N PHE A 144 17.27 15.43 3.48
CA PHE A 144 16.51 14.54 4.35
C PHE A 144 15.57 13.61 3.54
N THR A 145 14.78 14.17 2.60
CA THR A 145 13.86 13.35 1.79
C THR A 145 14.59 12.36 0.89
N ILE A 146 15.79 12.71 0.40
CA ILE A 146 16.63 11.78 -0.38
C ILE A 146 17.10 10.62 0.50
N ILE A 147 17.56 10.89 1.73
CA ILE A 147 17.97 9.83 2.67
C ILE A 147 16.77 8.94 3.01
N MET A 148 15.62 9.53 3.37
CA MET A 148 14.39 8.78 3.68
C MET A 148 13.96 7.90 2.51
N SER A 149 13.99 8.40 1.28
CA SER A 149 13.63 7.63 0.09
C SER A 149 14.56 6.42 -0.12
N ARG A 150 15.86 6.60 0.02
CA ARG A 150 16.84 5.51 -0.12
C ARG A 150 16.71 4.46 0.96
N THR A 151 16.37 4.87 2.18
CA THR A 151 16.24 3.96 3.32
C THR A 151 14.86 3.34 3.46
N ALA A 152 13.86 3.85 2.73
CA ALA A 152 12.46 3.44 2.87
C ALA A 152 12.25 1.94 2.65
N PHE A 153 12.90 1.35 1.65
CA PHE A 153 12.76 -0.08 1.38
C PHE A 153 13.37 -0.94 2.50
N ALA A 154 14.55 -0.58 2.97
CA ALA A 154 15.17 -1.28 4.10
C ALA A 154 14.36 -1.09 5.39
N ALA A 155 13.84 0.10 5.65
CA ALA A 155 12.94 0.37 6.76
C ALA A 155 11.67 -0.49 6.68
N TYR A 156 11.06 -0.62 5.50
CA TYR A 156 9.88 -1.45 5.27
C TYR A 156 10.13 -2.94 5.59
N VAL A 157 11.27 -3.48 5.20
CA VAL A 157 11.61 -4.89 5.48
C VAL A 157 11.73 -5.15 6.98
N TRP A 158 12.29 -4.22 7.72
CA TRP A 158 12.54 -4.38 9.17
C TRP A 158 11.40 -3.87 10.06
N GLN A 159 10.44 -3.12 9.52
CA GLN A 159 9.40 -2.46 10.31
C GLN A 159 8.57 -3.43 11.14
N VAL A 160 8.27 -4.63 10.63
CA VAL A 160 7.43 -5.61 11.35
C VAL A 160 8.14 -6.11 12.60
N LEU A 161 9.43 -6.44 12.48
CA LEU A 161 10.24 -6.87 13.62
C LEU A 161 10.39 -5.75 14.64
N ILE A 162 10.67 -4.54 14.19
CA ILE A 162 10.84 -3.37 15.06
C ILE A 162 9.53 -3.03 15.76
N LEU A 163 8.41 -3.05 15.04
CA LEU A 163 7.09 -2.80 15.61
C LEU A 163 6.78 -3.82 16.72
N TYR A 164 7.05 -5.10 16.47
CA TYR A 164 6.88 -6.15 17.48
C TYR A 164 7.75 -5.91 18.73
N LEU A 165 9.02 -5.59 18.55
CA LEU A 165 9.92 -5.31 19.66
C LEU A 165 9.49 -4.08 20.45
N VAL A 166 9.16 -2.98 19.77
CA VAL A 166 8.69 -1.74 20.41
C VAL A 166 7.40 -1.99 21.17
N ALA A 167 6.43 -2.68 20.57
CA ALA A 167 5.17 -3.03 21.24
C ALA A 167 5.41 -3.90 22.48
N LYS A 168 6.32 -4.88 22.42
CA LYS A 168 6.67 -5.73 23.55
C LYS A 168 7.33 -4.95 24.70
N TYR A 169 8.27 -4.06 24.39
CA TYR A 169 8.96 -3.30 25.43
C TYR A 169 8.12 -2.17 26.01
N LEU A 170 7.24 -1.56 25.20
CA LEU A 170 6.34 -0.50 25.65
C LEU A 170 5.00 -1.01 26.18
N HIS A 171 4.80 -2.33 26.21
CA HIS A 171 3.57 -2.93 26.75
C HIS A 171 3.14 -2.37 28.12
N PRO A 172 4.04 -2.12 29.10
CA PRO A 172 3.65 -1.56 30.39
C PRO A 172 3.07 -0.14 30.32
N PHE A 173 3.31 0.59 29.25
CA PHE A 173 2.83 1.96 29.03
C PHE A 173 1.57 2.03 28.16
N ILE A 174 1.03 0.88 27.75
CA ILE A 174 -0.18 0.81 26.94
C ILE A 174 -1.37 1.23 27.82
N THR A 175 -2.16 2.15 27.31
CA THR A 175 -3.36 2.68 27.94
C THR A 175 -4.63 2.11 27.27
N GLU A 176 -5.79 2.36 27.85
CA GLU A 176 -7.08 2.00 27.22
C GLU A 176 -7.42 2.90 26.01
N MET A 177 -6.66 3.97 25.79
CA MET A 177 -6.89 4.93 24.70
C MET A 177 -6.14 4.52 23.41
N PRO A 178 -6.84 4.07 22.35
CA PRO A 178 -6.19 3.60 21.12
C PRO A 178 -5.29 4.63 20.44
N LEU A 179 -5.68 5.91 20.44
CA LEU A 179 -4.88 6.99 19.85
C LEU A 179 -3.56 7.22 20.58
N VAL A 180 -3.58 7.14 21.91
CA VAL A 180 -2.37 7.29 22.73
C VAL A 180 -1.42 6.12 22.46
N ASN A 181 -1.93 4.91 22.40
CA ASN A 181 -1.15 3.71 22.07
C ASN A 181 -0.55 3.78 20.65
N PHE A 182 -1.32 4.28 19.69
CA PHE A 182 -0.81 4.51 18.34
C PHE A 182 0.39 5.47 18.33
N VAL A 183 0.35 6.55 19.11
CA VAL A 183 1.46 7.51 19.21
C VAL A 183 2.65 6.90 19.95
N ILE A 184 2.42 6.25 21.10
CA ILE A 184 3.47 5.65 21.93
C ILE A 184 4.23 4.55 21.20
N ILE A 185 3.55 3.73 20.41
CA ILE A 185 4.18 2.62 19.68
C ILE A 185 4.61 3.07 18.28
N GLY A 186 3.78 3.85 17.58
CA GLY A 186 3.99 4.21 16.18
C GLY A 186 5.20 5.12 15.98
N ILE A 187 5.34 6.18 16.75
CA ILE A 187 6.44 7.13 16.57
C ILE A 187 7.82 6.47 16.80
N PRO A 188 8.07 5.78 17.91
CA PRO A 188 9.35 5.08 18.10
C PRO A 188 9.59 4.01 17.05
N SER A 189 8.56 3.27 16.62
CA SER A 189 8.70 2.24 15.59
C SER A 189 9.14 2.84 14.25
N VAL A 190 8.58 3.96 13.84
CA VAL A 190 8.97 4.65 12.60
C VAL A 190 10.42 5.13 12.71
N ILE A 191 10.78 5.81 13.79
CA ILE A 191 12.13 6.34 13.99
C ILE A 191 13.16 5.22 13.97
N LEU A 192 12.91 4.12 14.70
CA LEU A 192 13.81 2.98 14.75
C LEU A 192 13.89 2.24 13.41
N SER A 193 12.77 2.11 12.68
CA SER A 193 12.76 1.46 11.36
C SER A 193 13.60 2.22 10.34
N PHE A 194 13.47 3.54 10.28
CA PHE A 194 14.29 4.37 9.41
C PHE A 194 15.74 4.44 9.88
N GLY A 195 15.99 4.48 11.19
CA GLY A 195 17.33 4.40 11.77
C GLY A 195 18.04 3.10 11.39
N MET A 196 17.35 1.97 11.53
CA MET A 196 17.87 0.65 11.13
C MET A 196 18.08 0.59 9.61
N GLY A 197 17.12 1.08 8.82
CA GLY A 197 17.25 1.19 7.37
C GLY A 197 18.46 1.99 6.96
N TYR A 198 18.74 3.11 7.62
CA TYR A 198 19.92 3.94 7.36
C TYR A 198 21.24 3.20 7.66
N ILE A 199 21.30 2.46 8.77
CA ILE A 199 22.48 1.66 9.13
C ILE A 199 22.70 0.58 8.07
N ILE A 200 21.65 -0.15 7.68
CA ILE A 200 21.72 -1.24 6.69
C ILE A 200 22.18 -0.72 5.32
N CYS A 201 21.67 0.41 4.87
CA CYS A 201 22.11 1.02 3.60
C CYS A 201 23.57 1.46 3.59
N LYS A 202 24.20 1.63 4.75
CA LYS A 202 25.64 1.94 4.86
C LYS A 202 26.54 0.70 4.81
N LEU A 203 26.00 -0.49 5.02
CA LEU A 203 26.78 -1.73 4.96
C LEU A 203 27.29 -1.98 3.54
N PRO A 204 28.57 -2.32 3.35
CA PRO A 204 29.18 -2.47 2.02
C PRO A 204 28.49 -3.55 1.17
N LEU A 205 27.99 -4.61 1.79
CA LEU A 205 27.25 -5.69 1.12
C LEU A 205 25.86 -5.26 0.62
N MET A 206 25.25 -4.29 1.29
CA MET A 206 23.87 -3.84 1.01
C MET A 206 23.83 -2.60 0.12
N LYS A 207 24.94 -1.87 -0.01
CA LYS A 207 25.03 -0.63 -0.79
C LYS A 207 24.65 -0.80 -2.27
N ASN A 208 24.81 -2.00 -2.82
CA ASN A 208 24.46 -2.31 -4.22
C ASN A 208 23.04 -2.88 -4.38
N ILE A 209 22.34 -3.14 -3.26
CA ILE A 209 20.98 -3.70 -3.25
C ILE A 209 19.93 -2.61 -2.98
N PHE A 210 20.31 -1.63 -2.17
CA PHE A 210 19.53 -0.47 -1.75
C PHE A 210 20.19 0.83 -2.23
#